data_31d92aeb712116039e624ad1829e73a4
#
_entry.id   31d92aeb712116039e624ad1829e73a4
#
_cell.length_a   1.000
_cell.length_b   1.000
_cell.length_c   1.000
_cell.angle_alpha   90.00
_cell.angle_beta   90.00
_cell.angle_gamma   90.00
#
_symmetry.space_group_name_H-M   'P 1'
#
loop_
_entity.id
_entity.type
_entity.pdbx_description
1 polymer ?
#
loop_
_entity_poly.entity_id
_entity_poly.type
_entity_poly.pdbx_seq_one_letter_code
_entity_poly.pdbx_strand_id
1 'polypeptide(L)'
;WLVKEFGRTQFKSLAYISFESNERMARLFAGDIPPSRLIPALSLEAGVPIQPASTLVVFDEVQEVPRALTSLKYFNENAPEYAVIATGSSLGVTVHPGTSFPVGQVHFQKLYPLSFREFLMACGEEGLSDLIADADTEMMSVFHERILEQLKYYLIIGGMPEAVREFAEARPAVDFGRIGEVQARILRNYRDDFSKHSQLAPRGLPLRLNQVWDSIPSQLSRENKKFMYTAVRESGRGRDFELAIQWLVDTSLALKATRLATPQYPLKMHEDFASFKLFLSDVGLLRTMAGINPAMILRQNDIFATAKGAFAEQYVCQQLAAQEIGLHYWSADNSSAELDFVVQGADEVIPIEVKSGLNLQAKSLKAAVKRFGFERAIRFSPLPPKRDGKILDMPLYAVESLGRML
;
A
#
# COMPACT_ATOMS: atom_id res chain seq x y z
N TRP A 1 -0.11 -7.73 15.85
CA TRP A 1 -1.32 -8.49 16.14
C TRP A 1 -1.45 -9.70 15.19
N LEU A 2 -1.43 -9.52 13.86
CA LEU A 2 -1.67 -10.56 12.85
C LEU A 2 -0.79 -11.81 13.08
N VAL A 3 0.53 -11.63 13.25
CA VAL A 3 1.47 -12.75 13.47
C VAL A 3 1.19 -13.47 14.78
N LYS A 4 0.79 -12.74 15.84
CA LYS A 4 0.41 -13.36 17.12
C LYS A 4 -0.86 -14.19 16.98
N GLU A 5 -1.86 -13.70 16.24
CA GLU A 5 -3.10 -14.43 15.99
C GLU A 5 -2.86 -15.67 15.11
N PHE A 6 -2.04 -15.52 14.06
CA PHE A 6 -1.61 -16.64 13.24
C PHE A 6 -0.90 -17.72 14.07
N GLY A 7 0.05 -17.31 14.93
CA GLY A 7 0.74 -18.24 15.83
C GLY A 7 -0.19 -18.97 16.78
N ARG A 8 -1.19 -18.23 17.34
CA ARG A 8 -2.17 -18.81 18.27
C ARG A 8 -3.12 -19.82 17.59
N THR A 9 -3.46 -19.60 16.32
CA THR A 9 -4.46 -20.42 15.59
C THR A 9 -3.82 -21.58 14.83
N GLN A 10 -2.58 -21.45 14.36
CA GLN A 10 -1.93 -22.43 13.48
C GLN A 10 -0.83 -23.27 14.19
N PHE A 11 -0.36 -22.84 15.36
CA PHE A 11 0.70 -23.51 16.09
C PHE A 11 0.26 -23.87 17.53
N LYS A 12 0.93 -24.86 18.15
CA LYS A 12 0.66 -25.23 19.54
C LYS A 12 1.20 -24.19 20.52
N SER A 13 2.28 -23.50 20.16
CA SER A 13 2.91 -22.46 20.97
C SER A 13 3.51 -21.35 20.11
N LEU A 14 3.71 -20.19 20.72
CA LEU A 14 4.26 -19.00 20.09
C LEU A 14 5.45 -18.50 20.93
N ALA A 15 6.64 -18.48 20.36
CA ALA A 15 7.82 -17.86 20.93
C ALA A 15 7.98 -16.45 20.30
N TYR A 16 7.49 -15.42 20.99
CA TYR A 16 7.54 -14.04 20.53
C TYR A 16 8.71 -13.30 21.18
N ILE A 17 9.64 -12.82 20.36
CA ILE A 17 10.85 -12.13 20.77
C ILE A 17 10.84 -10.72 20.15
N SER A 18 10.71 -9.67 20.97
CA SER A 18 10.89 -8.29 20.54
C SER A 18 12.35 -7.90 20.64
N PHE A 19 12.86 -7.30 19.57
CA PHE A 19 14.22 -6.76 19.52
C PHE A 19 14.26 -5.28 19.94
N GLU A 20 13.10 -4.62 20.03
CA GLU A 20 13.03 -3.22 20.44
C GLU A 20 13.60 -3.04 21.86
N SER A 21 14.63 -2.20 22.01
CA SER A 21 15.29 -1.89 23.28
C SER A 21 15.76 -3.15 24.07
N ASN A 22 16.04 -4.26 23.37
CA ASN A 22 16.42 -5.53 24.00
C ASN A 22 17.93 -5.79 23.92
N GLU A 23 18.68 -5.27 24.89
CA GLU A 23 20.13 -5.44 24.95
C GLU A 23 20.58 -6.90 25.08
N ARG A 24 19.75 -7.79 25.69
CA ARG A 24 20.10 -9.22 25.80
C ARG A 24 20.14 -9.87 24.43
N MET A 25 19.15 -9.57 23.61
CA MET A 25 19.10 -10.07 22.23
C MET A 25 20.22 -9.46 21.39
N ALA A 26 20.53 -8.19 21.53
CA ALA A 26 21.67 -7.57 20.86
C ALA A 26 22.98 -8.31 21.18
N ARG A 27 23.20 -8.65 22.47
CA ARG A 27 24.39 -9.42 22.92
C ARG A 27 24.35 -10.87 22.43
N LEU A 28 23.21 -11.54 22.45
CA LEU A 28 23.05 -12.89 21.95
C LEU A 28 23.48 -13.02 20.48
N PHE A 29 22.98 -12.12 19.65
CA PHE A 29 23.24 -12.12 18.21
C PHE A 29 24.58 -11.48 17.83
N ALA A 30 25.30 -10.82 18.75
CA ALA A 30 26.67 -10.35 18.51
C ALA A 30 27.69 -11.49 18.39
N GLY A 31 27.41 -12.65 19.02
CA GLY A 31 28.23 -13.85 18.91
C GLY A 31 27.89 -14.71 17.70
N ASP A 32 28.20 -16.01 17.78
CA ASP A 32 27.84 -16.99 16.77
C ASP A 32 26.32 -17.18 16.72
N ILE A 33 25.75 -17.34 15.53
CA ILE A 33 24.30 -17.37 15.29
C ILE A 33 23.78 -18.68 14.68
N PRO A 34 24.36 -19.89 14.96
CA PRO A 34 23.76 -21.15 14.54
C PRO A 34 22.46 -21.41 15.32
N PRO A 35 21.42 -22.00 14.70
CA PRO A 35 20.16 -22.30 15.36
C PRO A 35 20.30 -23.12 16.65
N SER A 36 21.23 -24.08 16.68
CA SER A 36 21.51 -24.93 17.86
C SER A 36 21.88 -24.13 19.11
N ARG A 37 22.57 -22.99 18.94
CA ARG A 37 22.90 -22.07 20.04
C ARG A 37 21.77 -21.11 20.33
N LEU A 38 21.06 -20.63 19.28
CA LEU A 38 20.00 -19.62 19.42
C LEU A 38 18.74 -20.19 20.07
N ILE A 39 18.27 -21.37 19.65
CA ILE A 39 17.00 -21.96 20.08
C ILE A 39 16.87 -22.07 21.62
N PRO A 40 17.85 -22.58 22.37
CA PRO A 40 17.75 -22.62 23.84
C PRO A 40 17.65 -21.23 24.45
N ALA A 41 18.45 -20.27 23.97
CA ALA A 41 18.42 -18.89 24.48
C ALA A 41 17.10 -18.15 24.13
N LEU A 42 16.59 -18.35 22.93
CA LEU A 42 15.29 -17.81 22.49
C LEU A 42 14.13 -18.43 23.28
N SER A 43 14.22 -19.72 23.63
CA SER A 43 13.24 -20.40 24.50
C SER A 43 13.19 -19.77 25.89
N LEU A 44 14.36 -19.42 26.46
CA LEU A 44 14.45 -18.72 27.74
C LEU A 44 13.88 -17.30 27.66
N GLU A 45 14.18 -16.56 26.59
CA GLU A 45 13.68 -15.21 26.41
C GLU A 45 12.16 -15.18 26.20
N ALA A 46 11.62 -16.10 25.39
CA ALA A 46 10.19 -16.20 25.14
C ALA A 46 9.39 -16.81 26.29
N GLY A 47 10.07 -17.49 27.25
CA GLY A 47 9.43 -18.21 28.35
C GLY A 47 8.65 -19.45 27.92
N VAL A 48 8.90 -19.97 26.70
CA VAL A 48 8.26 -21.16 26.16
C VAL A 48 9.27 -22.04 25.43
N PRO A 49 9.19 -23.39 25.55
CA PRO A 49 10.03 -24.29 24.79
C PRO A 49 9.78 -24.15 23.28
N ILE A 50 10.84 -23.92 22.52
CA ILE A 50 10.76 -23.88 21.05
C ILE A 50 10.97 -25.31 20.54
N GLN A 51 9.90 -25.87 19.98
CA GLN A 51 9.89 -27.23 19.44
C GLN A 51 9.66 -27.22 17.92
N PRO A 52 10.35 -28.12 17.17
CA PRO A 52 10.16 -28.25 15.72
C PRO A 52 8.69 -28.42 15.36
N ALA A 53 8.28 -27.84 14.24
CA ALA A 53 6.95 -27.95 13.63
C ALA A 53 5.74 -27.56 14.50
N SER A 54 5.95 -27.30 15.80
CA SER A 54 4.84 -27.00 16.72
C SER A 54 4.89 -25.60 17.35
N THR A 55 6.05 -24.95 17.33
CA THR A 55 6.23 -23.59 17.84
C THR A 55 6.51 -22.63 16.69
N LEU A 56 5.74 -21.56 16.59
CA LEU A 56 6.09 -20.42 15.74
C LEU A 56 7.07 -19.51 16.49
N VAL A 57 8.23 -19.26 15.91
CA VAL A 57 9.19 -18.27 16.40
C VAL A 57 8.95 -16.94 15.69
N VAL A 58 8.77 -15.87 16.44
CA VAL A 58 8.55 -14.52 15.91
C VAL A 58 9.66 -13.59 16.37
N PHE A 59 10.36 -13.00 15.40
CA PHE A 59 11.33 -11.93 15.58
C PHE A 59 10.67 -10.60 15.24
N ASP A 60 10.29 -9.82 16.25
CA ASP A 60 9.62 -8.55 16.07
C ASP A 60 10.61 -7.38 16.16
N GLU A 61 10.46 -6.37 15.28
CA GLU A 61 11.37 -5.24 15.11
C GLU A 61 12.82 -5.70 14.83
N VAL A 62 12.95 -6.69 13.94
CA VAL A 62 14.24 -7.40 13.70
C VAL A 62 15.34 -6.48 13.17
N GLN A 63 15.01 -5.31 12.60
CA GLN A 63 15.98 -4.30 12.15
C GLN A 63 16.80 -3.69 13.30
N GLU A 64 16.29 -3.72 14.54
CA GLU A 64 17.03 -3.26 15.72
C GLU A 64 18.28 -4.11 16.01
N VAL A 65 18.27 -5.38 15.55
CA VAL A 65 19.41 -6.29 15.67
C VAL A 65 19.71 -6.91 14.30
N PRO A 66 20.44 -6.22 13.41
CA PRO A 66 20.62 -6.63 12.00
C PRO A 66 21.16 -8.05 11.79
N ARG A 67 21.97 -8.57 12.74
CA ARG A 67 22.46 -9.95 12.69
C ARG A 67 21.35 -11.00 12.93
N ALA A 68 20.22 -10.61 13.51
CA ALA A 68 19.06 -11.49 13.62
C ALA A 68 18.46 -11.78 12.24
N LEU A 69 18.45 -10.79 11.31
CA LEU A 69 18.09 -11.02 9.91
C LEU A 69 19.05 -12.05 9.25
N THR A 70 20.35 -11.91 9.49
CA THR A 70 21.34 -12.86 8.95
C THR A 70 21.09 -14.28 9.46
N SER A 71 20.61 -14.44 10.71
CA SER A 71 20.35 -15.76 11.28
C SER A 71 19.23 -16.54 10.57
N LEU A 72 18.29 -15.84 9.90
CA LEU A 72 17.22 -16.49 9.12
C LEU A 72 17.77 -17.42 8.05
N LYS A 73 18.91 -17.06 7.43
CA LYS A 73 19.62 -17.95 6.51
C LYS A 73 19.98 -19.28 7.17
N TYR A 74 20.54 -19.22 8.36
CA TYR A 74 20.98 -20.45 9.07
C TYR A 74 19.79 -21.27 9.59
N PHE A 75 18.67 -20.63 9.93
CA PHE A 75 17.44 -21.36 10.21
C PHE A 75 16.96 -22.13 8.98
N ASN A 76 16.92 -21.49 7.80
CA ASN A 76 16.52 -22.15 6.57
C ASN A 76 17.46 -23.30 6.16
N GLU A 77 18.80 -23.10 6.29
CA GLU A 77 19.78 -24.08 5.84
C GLU A 77 19.98 -25.25 6.83
N ASN A 78 19.96 -24.97 8.14
CA ASN A 78 20.42 -25.92 9.16
C ASN A 78 19.33 -26.35 10.15
N ALA A 79 18.13 -25.74 10.09
CA ALA A 79 17.04 -26.02 11.00
C ALA A 79 15.67 -25.70 10.33
N PRO A 80 15.40 -26.22 9.11
CA PRO A 80 14.18 -25.90 8.35
C PRO A 80 12.89 -26.39 9.00
N GLU A 81 13.00 -27.25 10.00
CA GLU A 81 11.89 -27.76 10.81
C GLU A 81 11.30 -26.71 11.78
N TYR A 82 11.98 -25.56 11.98
CA TYR A 82 11.49 -24.46 12.81
C TYR A 82 10.85 -23.37 11.94
N ALA A 83 9.59 -23.10 12.20
CA ALA A 83 8.89 -22.00 11.54
C ALA A 83 9.31 -20.66 12.17
N VAL A 84 9.87 -19.76 11.37
CA VAL A 84 10.32 -18.44 11.83
C VAL A 84 9.67 -17.35 10.98
N ILE A 85 9.07 -16.34 11.63
CA ILE A 85 8.60 -15.12 11.01
C ILE A 85 9.40 -13.95 11.59
N ALA A 86 9.91 -13.08 10.73
CA ALA A 86 10.53 -11.82 11.14
C ALA A 86 9.65 -10.65 10.68
N THR A 87 9.40 -9.71 11.58
CA THR A 87 8.64 -8.48 11.30
C THR A 87 9.52 -7.26 11.51
N GLY A 88 9.24 -6.19 10.78
CA GLY A 88 9.92 -4.91 10.92
C GLY A 88 9.35 -3.85 10.00
N SER A 89 9.32 -2.62 10.45
CA SER A 89 8.71 -1.48 9.74
C SER A 89 9.54 -0.95 8.56
N SER A 90 10.83 -1.32 8.47
CA SER A 90 11.76 -0.78 7.47
C SER A 90 12.76 -1.81 6.95
N LEU A 91 12.32 -3.06 6.80
CA LEU A 91 13.19 -4.16 6.35
C LEU A 91 13.79 -3.93 4.95
N GLY A 92 13.10 -3.16 4.09
CA GLY A 92 13.61 -2.79 2.76
C GLY A 92 14.70 -1.72 2.77
N VAL A 93 14.82 -0.93 3.84
CA VAL A 93 15.74 0.21 3.94
C VAL A 93 16.99 -0.10 4.78
N THR A 94 16.88 -1.08 5.67
CA THR A 94 17.91 -1.36 6.67
C THR A 94 19.00 -2.28 6.13
N VAL A 95 19.74 -1.83 5.13
CA VAL A 95 21.02 -2.46 4.78
C VAL A 95 22.12 -1.79 5.61
N HIS A 96 22.36 -2.30 6.81
CA HIS A 96 23.54 -1.88 7.58
C HIS A 96 24.82 -2.43 6.95
N PRO A 97 25.90 -1.64 6.88
CA PRO A 97 27.19 -2.14 6.47
C PRO A 97 27.61 -3.36 7.33
N GLY A 98 27.91 -4.47 6.68
CA GLY A 98 28.29 -5.72 7.37
C GLY A 98 27.16 -6.69 7.68
N THR A 99 25.92 -6.40 7.29
CA THR A 99 24.79 -7.33 7.40
C THR A 99 24.59 -8.03 6.06
N SER A 100 24.71 -9.37 6.04
CA SER A 100 24.31 -10.16 4.89
C SER A 100 22.82 -10.37 4.93
N PHE A 101 22.11 -9.79 3.99
CA PHE A 101 20.69 -10.03 3.80
C PHE A 101 20.47 -11.47 3.28
N PRO A 102 19.54 -12.26 3.80
CA PRO A 102 19.36 -13.67 3.42
C PRO A 102 18.64 -13.80 2.07
N VAL A 103 19.27 -13.32 0.98
CA VAL A 103 18.72 -13.37 -0.38
C VAL A 103 18.44 -14.81 -0.78
N GLY A 104 17.23 -15.09 -1.29
CA GLY A 104 16.82 -16.44 -1.71
C GLY A 104 16.54 -17.43 -0.59
N GLN A 105 16.66 -17.01 0.69
CA GLN A 105 16.48 -17.87 1.87
C GLN A 105 15.23 -17.51 2.69
N VAL A 106 14.55 -16.44 2.32
CA VAL A 106 13.34 -15.94 2.98
C VAL A 106 12.29 -15.53 1.95
N HIS A 107 11.03 -15.71 2.29
CA HIS A 107 9.91 -15.15 1.56
C HIS A 107 9.50 -13.81 2.16
N PHE A 108 9.37 -12.79 1.30
CA PHE A 108 8.91 -11.48 1.71
C PHE A 108 7.40 -11.37 1.49
N GLN A 109 6.72 -10.92 2.53
CA GLN A 109 5.31 -10.56 2.45
C GLN A 109 5.16 -9.09 2.86
N LYS A 110 4.65 -8.25 1.94
CA LYS A 110 4.29 -6.89 2.27
C LYS A 110 2.90 -6.85 2.89
N LEU A 111 2.77 -6.08 3.98
CA LEU A 111 1.47 -5.75 4.54
C LEU A 111 1.05 -4.38 4.05
N TYR A 112 -0.01 -4.36 3.25
CA TYR A 112 -0.67 -3.13 2.82
C TYR A 112 -1.75 -2.73 3.84
N PRO A 113 -2.21 -1.47 3.85
CA PRO A 113 -3.48 -1.14 4.48
C PRO A 113 -4.58 -2.06 3.94
N LEU A 114 -5.59 -2.37 4.76
CA LEU A 114 -6.72 -3.21 4.35
C LEU A 114 -7.29 -2.71 3.01
N SER A 115 -7.47 -3.61 2.08
CA SER A 115 -8.17 -3.34 0.82
C SER A 115 -9.65 -3.04 1.07
N PHE A 116 -10.38 -2.61 0.05
CA PHE A 116 -11.81 -2.36 0.20
C PHE A 116 -12.59 -3.65 0.54
N ARG A 117 -12.22 -4.77 -0.06
CA ARG A 117 -12.82 -6.06 0.26
C ARG A 117 -12.53 -6.52 1.69
N GLU A 118 -11.29 -6.34 2.16
CA GLU A 118 -10.91 -6.65 3.55
C GLU A 118 -11.64 -5.72 4.54
N PHE A 119 -11.86 -4.44 4.17
CA PHE A 119 -12.69 -3.52 4.93
C PHE A 119 -14.15 -4.01 5.02
N LEU A 120 -14.74 -4.48 3.90
CA LEU A 120 -16.09 -5.04 3.90
C LEU A 120 -16.18 -6.25 4.85
N MET A 121 -15.22 -7.16 4.79
CA MET A 121 -15.15 -8.32 5.70
C MET A 121 -15.04 -7.87 7.17
N ALA A 122 -14.17 -6.91 7.47
CA ALA A 122 -14.04 -6.35 8.82
C ALA A 122 -15.33 -5.68 9.33
N CYS A 123 -16.18 -5.23 8.43
CA CYS A 123 -17.47 -4.61 8.73
C CYS A 123 -18.67 -5.60 8.76
N GLY A 124 -18.44 -6.91 8.60
CA GLY A 124 -19.50 -7.92 8.54
C GLY A 124 -20.27 -7.93 7.22
N GLU A 125 -19.66 -7.46 6.13
CA GLU A 125 -20.25 -7.41 4.79
C GLU A 125 -19.55 -8.41 3.85
N GLU A 126 -19.27 -9.62 4.32
CA GLU A 126 -18.56 -10.68 3.58
C GLU A 126 -19.22 -10.99 2.23
N GLY A 127 -20.55 -11.02 2.18
CA GLY A 127 -21.29 -11.27 0.94
C GLY A 127 -21.04 -10.22 -0.15
N LEU A 128 -20.84 -8.94 0.22
CA LEU A 128 -20.46 -7.90 -0.74
C LEU A 128 -19.01 -8.05 -1.18
N SER A 129 -18.11 -8.45 -0.26
CA SER A 129 -16.72 -8.77 -0.58
C SER A 129 -16.60 -9.91 -1.59
N ASP A 130 -17.37 -11.00 -1.39
CA ASP A 130 -17.37 -12.17 -2.28
C ASP A 130 -17.91 -11.83 -3.66
N LEU A 131 -19.00 -11.05 -3.70
CA LEU A 131 -19.58 -10.56 -4.95
C LEU A 131 -18.57 -9.77 -5.79
N ILE A 132 -17.78 -8.89 -5.15
CA ILE A 132 -16.71 -8.17 -5.82
C ILE A 132 -15.60 -9.14 -6.26
N ALA A 133 -15.22 -10.09 -5.41
CA ALA A 133 -14.20 -11.09 -5.73
C ALA A 133 -14.57 -11.90 -6.96
N ASP A 134 -15.84 -12.25 -7.08
CA ASP A 134 -16.33 -13.09 -8.19
C ASP A 134 -16.48 -12.34 -9.52
N ALA A 135 -16.33 -11.00 -9.48
CA ALA A 135 -16.52 -10.11 -10.63
C ALA A 135 -17.92 -10.27 -11.28
N ASP A 136 -18.93 -10.59 -10.47
CA ASP A 136 -20.31 -10.75 -10.93
C ASP A 136 -20.94 -9.39 -11.25
N THR A 137 -20.85 -9.00 -12.50
CA THR A 137 -21.32 -7.69 -12.97
C THR A 137 -22.83 -7.51 -12.88
N GLU A 138 -23.62 -8.58 -12.96
CA GLU A 138 -25.07 -8.53 -12.81
C GLU A 138 -25.43 -8.22 -11.35
N MET A 139 -24.89 -9.00 -10.43
CA MET A 139 -25.12 -8.77 -8.99
C MET A 139 -24.48 -7.49 -8.49
N MET A 140 -23.34 -7.07 -9.02
CA MET A 140 -22.77 -5.74 -8.76
C MET A 140 -23.76 -4.63 -9.16
N SER A 141 -24.51 -4.77 -10.26
CA SER A 141 -25.52 -3.79 -10.66
C SER A 141 -26.71 -3.77 -9.71
N VAL A 142 -27.15 -4.92 -9.21
CA VAL A 142 -28.26 -5.04 -8.23
C VAL A 142 -27.90 -4.39 -6.89
N PHE A 143 -26.68 -4.62 -6.40
CA PHE A 143 -26.24 -4.13 -5.09
C PHE A 143 -25.40 -2.83 -5.18
N HIS A 144 -25.39 -2.17 -6.35
CA HIS A 144 -24.54 -1.04 -6.65
C HIS A 144 -24.57 0.07 -5.59
N GLU A 145 -25.74 0.56 -5.26
CA GLU A 145 -25.93 1.65 -4.29
C GLU A 145 -25.42 1.26 -2.88
N ARG A 146 -25.67 0.01 -2.46
CA ARG A 146 -25.19 -0.49 -1.16
C ARG A 146 -23.65 -0.56 -1.12
N ILE A 147 -23.03 -1.04 -2.19
CA ILE A 147 -21.57 -1.11 -2.26
C ILE A 147 -20.97 0.29 -2.33
N LEU A 148 -21.57 1.22 -3.09
CA LEU A 148 -21.14 2.62 -3.14
C LEU A 148 -21.21 3.31 -1.77
N GLU A 149 -22.23 3.01 -0.97
CA GLU A 149 -22.32 3.54 0.39
C GLU A 149 -21.15 3.04 1.26
N GLN A 150 -20.80 1.75 1.19
CA GLN A 150 -19.63 1.23 1.89
C GLN A 150 -18.32 1.85 1.36
N LEU A 151 -18.22 2.11 0.05
CA LEU A 151 -17.07 2.79 -0.54
C LEU A 151 -16.92 4.22 0.01
N LYS A 152 -18.01 4.96 0.24
CA LYS A 152 -17.95 6.28 0.91
C LYS A 152 -17.31 6.17 2.29
N TYR A 153 -17.71 5.17 3.08
CA TYR A 153 -17.09 4.92 4.38
C TYR A 153 -15.60 4.62 4.23
N TYR A 154 -15.23 3.73 3.32
CA TYR A 154 -13.83 3.40 3.08
C TYR A 154 -12.98 4.63 2.68
N LEU A 155 -13.50 5.53 1.84
CA LEU A 155 -12.80 6.77 1.48
C LEU A 155 -12.58 7.72 2.66
N ILE A 156 -13.39 7.61 3.70
CA ILE A 156 -13.26 8.38 4.94
C ILE A 156 -12.28 7.69 5.89
N ILE A 157 -12.46 6.38 6.10
CA ILE A 157 -11.77 5.57 7.09
C ILE A 157 -10.38 5.15 6.60
N GLY A 158 -10.28 4.78 5.31
CA GLY A 158 -9.12 4.10 4.74
C GLY A 158 -9.04 2.64 5.15
N GLY A 159 -7.87 2.04 4.90
CA GLY A 159 -7.54 0.66 5.24
C GLY A 159 -6.62 0.51 6.45
N MET A 160 -6.33 1.58 7.20
CA MET A 160 -5.50 1.46 8.40
C MET A 160 -6.22 0.62 9.46
N PRO A 161 -5.65 -0.53 9.92
CA PRO A 161 -6.38 -1.51 10.74
C PRO A 161 -7.02 -0.93 11.99
N GLU A 162 -6.35 0.01 12.66
CA GLU A 162 -6.88 0.65 13.87
C GLU A 162 -8.10 1.54 13.57
N ALA A 163 -8.06 2.28 12.47
CA ALA A 163 -9.17 3.12 12.05
C ALA A 163 -10.38 2.27 11.59
N VAL A 164 -10.11 1.16 10.90
CA VAL A 164 -11.16 0.22 10.46
C VAL A 164 -11.81 -0.47 11.66
N ARG A 165 -11.03 -0.92 12.64
CA ARG A 165 -11.54 -1.52 13.87
C ARG A 165 -12.46 -0.54 14.64
N GLU A 166 -11.98 0.69 14.84
CA GLU A 166 -12.76 1.74 15.52
C GLU A 166 -14.10 1.99 14.82
N PHE A 167 -14.10 1.98 13.48
CA PHE A 167 -15.32 2.12 12.70
C PHE A 167 -16.25 0.91 12.83
N ALA A 168 -15.73 -0.30 12.68
CA ALA A 168 -16.51 -1.54 12.70
C ALA A 168 -17.18 -1.76 14.06
N GLU A 169 -16.45 -1.52 15.17
CA GLU A 169 -16.97 -1.65 16.54
C GLU A 169 -18.00 -0.56 16.90
N ALA A 170 -17.90 0.65 16.30
CA ALA A 170 -18.81 1.76 16.61
C ALA A 170 -20.13 1.72 15.83
N ARG A 171 -20.29 0.87 14.83
CA ARG A 171 -21.53 0.79 14.03
C ARG A 171 -22.74 0.36 14.89
N PRO A 172 -23.92 0.96 14.67
CA PRO A 172 -24.26 1.96 13.63
C PRO A 172 -24.02 3.42 14.03
N ALA A 173 -23.57 3.73 15.25
CA ALA A 173 -23.43 5.09 15.81
C ALA A 173 -21.98 5.59 15.71
N VAL A 174 -21.46 5.76 14.51
CA VAL A 174 -20.04 6.08 14.25
C VAL A 174 -19.70 7.52 14.59
N ASP A 175 -18.67 7.70 15.43
CA ASP A 175 -18.02 8.99 15.67
C ASP A 175 -16.81 9.19 14.74
N PHE A 176 -17.00 9.93 13.64
CA PHE A 176 -15.95 10.24 12.70
C PHE A 176 -14.86 11.17 13.28
N GLY A 177 -15.15 11.90 14.36
CA GLY A 177 -14.15 12.71 15.06
C GLY A 177 -13.10 11.81 15.69
N ARG A 178 -13.52 10.77 16.41
CA ARG A 178 -12.64 9.77 17.03
C ARG A 178 -11.78 9.03 16.00
N ILE A 179 -12.36 8.65 14.85
CA ILE A 179 -11.60 8.05 13.76
C ILE A 179 -10.53 9.03 13.22
N GLY A 180 -10.91 10.32 13.07
CA GLY A 180 -9.98 11.37 12.68
C GLY A 180 -8.80 11.53 13.66
N GLU A 181 -9.03 11.38 14.97
CA GLU A 181 -7.98 11.39 15.99
C GLU A 181 -7.01 10.20 15.83
N VAL A 182 -7.54 9.00 15.56
CA VAL A 182 -6.73 7.80 15.26
C VAL A 182 -5.84 8.05 14.05
N GLN A 183 -6.41 8.53 12.95
CA GLN A 183 -5.66 8.83 11.71
C GLN A 183 -4.61 9.93 11.93
N ALA A 184 -4.96 10.99 12.66
CA ALA A 184 -4.02 12.05 12.98
C ALA A 184 -2.87 11.56 13.87
N ARG A 185 -3.13 10.62 14.79
CA ARG A 185 -2.08 9.96 15.59
C ARG A 185 -1.15 9.12 14.72
N ILE A 186 -1.68 8.31 13.81
CA ILE A 186 -0.88 7.52 12.85
C ILE A 186 0.05 8.44 12.04
N LEU A 187 -0.48 9.55 11.50
CA LEU A 187 0.31 10.53 10.76
C LEU A 187 1.41 11.17 11.59
N ARG A 188 1.15 11.47 12.88
CA ARG A 188 2.19 11.97 13.80
C ARG A 188 3.27 10.92 14.04
N ASN A 189 2.89 9.67 14.29
CA ASN A 189 3.84 8.59 14.53
C ASN A 189 4.79 8.40 13.33
N TYR A 190 4.29 8.50 12.09
CA TYR A 190 5.16 8.46 10.90
C TYR A 190 6.16 9.61 10.86
N ARG A 191 5.74 10.84 11.23
CA ARG A 191 6.68 11.98 11.30
C ARG A 191 7.72 11.82 12.40
N ASP A 192 7.34 11.24 13.53
CA ASP A 192 8.26 10.93 14.62
C ASP A 192 9.30 9.92 14.18
N ASP A 193 8.91 8.90 13.41
CA ASP A 193 9.82 7.90 12.83
C ASP A 193 10.79 8.52 11.82
N PHE A 194 10.37 9.53 11.02
CA PHE A 194 11.30 10.27 10.15
C PHE A 194 12.46 10.89 10.94
N SER A 195 12.22 11.27 12.18
CA SER A 195 13.21 11.88 13.05
C SER A 195 14.16 10.87 13.70
N LYS A 196 13.68 9.66 14.04
CA LYS A 196 14.49 8.60 14.68
C LYS A 196 15.63 8.12 13.78
N HIS A 197 15.39 8.01 12.48
CA HIS A 197 16.40 7.57 11.51
C HIS A 197 17.48 8.63 11.20
N SER A 198 17.45 9.80 11.86
CA SER A 198 18.39 10.91 11.61
C SER A 198 19.84 10.62 11.99
N GLN A 199 20.09 9.69 12.90
CA GLN A 199 21.45 9.42 13.42
C GLN A 199 22.35 8.68 12.41
N LEU A 200 21.77 7.85 11.56
CA LEU A 200 22.48 7.06 10.54
C LEU A 200 22.27 7.60 9.10
N ALA A 201 21.36 8.54 8.93
CA ALA A 201 20.96 9.08 7.64
C ALA A 201 21.81 10.32 7.23
N PRO A 202 21.93 10.61 5.93
CA PRO A 202 22.56 11.84 5.43
C PRO A 202 21.93 13.09 6.07
N ARG A 203 22.75 14.09 6.39
CA ARG A 203 22.28 15.34 6.99
C ARG A 203 21.10 15.94 6.21
N GLY A 204 20.03 16.28 6.93
CA GLY A 204 18.83 16.91 6.39
C GLY A 204 17.81 15.95 5.74
N LEU A 205 18.00 14.63 5.81
CA LEU A 205 17.00 13.67 5.31
C LEU A 205 15.64 13.79 6.02
N PRO A 206 15.53 13.90 7.36
CA PRO A 206 14.24 14.07 8.04
C PRO A 206 13.47 15.31 7.57
N LEU A 207 14.14 16.42 7.35
CA LEU A 207 13.51 17.61 6.81
C LEU A 207 12.94 17.38 5.41
N ARG A 208 13.71 16.71 4.54
CA ARG A 208 13.29 16.39 3.16
C ARG A 208 12.15 15.39 3.14
N LEU A 209 12.16 14.40 4.04
CA LEU A 209 11.05 13.45 4.22
C LEU A 209 9.75 14.20 4.56
N ASN A 210 9.77 15.07 5.55
CA ASN A 210 8.61 15.90 5.91
C ASN A 210 8.15 16.79 4.75
N GLN A 211 9.09 17.43 4.03
CA GLN A 211 8.76 18.29 2.90
C GLN A 211 8.07 17.51 1.75
N VAL A 212 8.61 16.35 1.38
CA VAL A 212 8.01 15.48 0.36
C VAL A 212 6.64 14.99 0.83
N TRP A 213 6.56 14.45 2.05
CA TRP A 213 5.34 13.95 2.67
C TRP A 213 4.22 14.97 2.66
N ASP A 214 4.49 16.17 3.17
CA ASP A 214 3.51 17.26 3.25
C ASP A 214 3.07 17.78 1.88
N SER A 215 3.89 17.61 0.85
CA SER A 215 3.56 18.04 -0.51
C SER A 215 2.59 17.10 -1.25
N ILE A 216 2.45 15.84 -0.82
CA ILE A 216 1.68 14.81 -1.56
C ILE A 216 0.23 15.26 -1.83
N PRO A 217 -0.56 15.73 -0.85
CA PRO A 217 -1.94 16.14 -1.12
C PRO A 217 -2.03 17.28 -2.16
N SER A 218 -1.15 18.28 -2.08
CA SER A 218 -1.15 19.39 -3.01
C SER A 218 -0.71 18.99 -4.43
N GLN A 219 0.19 18.01 -4.55
CA GLN A 219 0.61 17.48 -5.84
C GLN A 219 -0.50 16.67 -6.52
N LEU A 220 -1.22 15.84 -5.76
CA LEU A 220 -2.35 15.05 -6.26
C LEU A 220 -3.57 15.91 -6.64
N SER A 221 -3.71 17.10 -6.06
CA SER A 221 -4.80 18.03 -6.39
C SER A 221 -4.61 18.78 -7.72
N ARG A 222 -3.43 18.70 -8.34
CA ARG A 222 -3.13 19.34 -9.61
C ARG A 222 -3.77 18.59 -10.76
N GLU A 223 -4.01 19.30 -11.86
CA GLU A 223 -4.53 18.73 -13.11
C GLU A 223 -3.54 17.68 -13.67
N ASN A 224 -2.24 18.03 -13.73
CA ASN A 224 -1.17 17.06 -13.97
C ASN A 224 -0.55 16.63 -12.64
N LYS A 225 -0.79 15.39 -12.25
CA LYS A 225 -0.34 14.79 -10.98
C LYS A 225 1.11 14.28 -11.01
N LYS A 226 1.86 14.55 -12.08
CA LYS A 226 3.30 14.29 -12.12
C LYS A 226 3.99 14.98 -10.95
N PHE A 227 4.86 14.26 -10.24
CA PHE A 227 5.59 14.81 -9.11
C PHE A 227 6.51 15.94 -9.56
N MET A 228 6.38 17.10 -8.93
CA MET A 228 7.15 18.29 -9.24
C MET A 228 8.02 18.70 -8.04
N TYR A 229 9.32 18.60 -8.18
CA TYR A 229 10.27 18.99 -7.13
C TYR A 229 10.15 20.47 -6.72
N THR A 230 9.83 21.34 -7.69
CA THR A 230 9.58 22.78 -7.43
C THR A 230 8.31 23.04 -6.64
N ALA A 231 7.39 22.10 -6.56
CA ALA A 231 6.22 22.20 -5.71
C ALA A 231 6.50 21.81 -4.26
N VAL A 232 7.58 21.09 -4.00
CA VAL A 232 8.07 20.81 -2.64
C VAL A 232 8.80 22.03 -2.08
N ARG A 233 9.67 22.65 -2.92
CA ARG A 233 10.41 23.86 -2.61
C ARG A 233 10.76 24.60 -3.91
N GLU A 234 10.64 25.93 -3.94
CA GLU A 234 10.78 26.78 -5.12
C GLU A 234 12.02 26.47 -6.01
N SER A 235 13.16 26.17 -5.41
CA SER A 235 14.38 25.77 -6.12
C SER A 235 14.68 24.27 -6.10
N GLY A 236 13.68 23.44 -5.76
CA GLY A 236 13.84 21.99 -5.56
C GLY A 236 14.23 21.27 -6.85
N ARG A 237 15.21 20.36 -6.72
CA ARG A 237 15.67 19.49 -7.83
C ARG A 237 15.61 18.02 -7.39
N GLY A 238 15.60 17.10 -8.37
CA GLY A 238 15.57 15.66 -8.12
C GLY A 238 16.59 15.21 -7.07
N ARG A 239 17.87 15.59 -7.23
CA ARG A 239 18.96 15.25 -6.31
C ARG A 239 18.72 15.67 -4.84
N ASP A 240 17.84 16.65 -4.62
CA ASP A 240 17.54 17.13 -3.27
C ASP A 240 16.57 16.22 -2.52
N PHE A 241 15.68 15.51 -3.25
CA PHE A 241 14.56 14.77 -2.69
C PHE A 241 14.52 13.28 -3.05
N GLU A 242 15.36 12.83 -3.98
CA GLU A 242 15.35 11.45 -4.49
C GLU A 242 15.47 10.42 -3.36
N LEU A 243 16.42 10.63 -2.43
CA LEU A 243 16.61 9.75 -1.29
C LEU A 243 15.39 9.73 -0.36
N ALA A 244 14.75 10.89 -0.13
CA ALA A 244 13.55 10.97 0.70
C ALA A 244 12.35 10.26 0.03
N ILE A 245 12.20 10.42 -1.28
CA ILE A 245 11.14 9.74 -2.03
C ILE A 245 11.38 8.23 -2.01
N GLN A 246 12.63 7.79 -2.27
CA GLN A 246 12.97 6.37 -2.23
C GLN A 246 12.68 5.77 -0.86
N TRP A 247 13.06 6.47 0.22
CA TRP A 247 12.79 6.01 1.59
C TRP A 247 11.28 5.85 1.86
N LEU A 248 10.45 6.83 1.46
CA LEU A 248 8.99 6.75 1.62
C LEU A 248 8.37 5.57 0.84
N VAL A 249 8.93 5.26 -0.33
CA VAL A 249 8.49 4.14 -1.16
C VAL A 249 8.93 2.80 -0.57
N ASP A 250 10.18 2.69 -0.14
CA ASP A 250 10.75 1.46 0.42
C ASP A 250 10.09 1.08 1.76
N THR A 251 9.70 2.09 2.56
CA THR A 251 8.93 1.88 3.80
C THR A 251 7.43 1.69 3.54
N SER A 252 7.00 1.68 2.28
CA SER A 252 5.59 1.54 1.87
C SER A 252 4.66 2.62 2.44
N LEU A 253 5.19 3.78 2.84
CA LEU A 253 4.39 4.95 3.25
C LEU A 253 3.85 5.71 2.04
N ALA A 254 4.57 5.64 0.91
CA ALA A 254 4.13 6.20 -0.35
C ALA A 254 4.18 5.15 -1.47
N LEU A 255 3.31 5.30 -2.46
CA LEU A 255 3.22 4.47 -3.65
C LEU A 255 3.67 5.29 -4.86
N LYS A 256 4.60 4.75 -5.63
CA LYS A 256 5.17 5.42 -6.80
C LYS A 256 4.63 4.78 -8.07
N ALA A 257 3.89 5.54 -8.87
CA ALA A 257 3.50 5.13 -10.21
C ALA A 257 4.48 5.73 -11.23
N THR A 258 5.19 4.87 -11.97
CA THR A 258 6.23 5.26 -12.94
C THR A 258 5.59 5.58 -14.30
N ARG A 259 6.05 6.64 -14.95
CA ARG A 259 5.63 6.97 -16.31
C ARG A 259 6.13 5.93 -17.30
N LEU A 260 5.32 5.63 -18.30
CA LEU A 260 5.74 4.88 -19.49
C LEU A 260 6.05 5.85 -20.63
N ALA A 261 7.19 5.69 -21.29
CA ALA A 261 7.49 6.39 -22.55
C ALA A 261 6.51 5.92 -23.64
N THR A 262 6.23 4.63 -23.69
CA THR A 262 5.25 4.00 -24.56
C THR A 262 4.50 2.90 -23.80
N PRO A 263 3.16 2.85 -23.85
CA PRO A 263 2.40 1.83 -23.12
C PRO A 263 2.31 0.53 -23.95
N GLN A 264 3.43 -0.19 -24.04
CA GLN A 264 3.61 -1.43 -24.79
C GLN A 264 4.13 -2.56 -23.90
N TYR A 265 3.82 -3.78 -24.28
CA TYR A 265 4.31 -4.99 -23.62
C TYR A 265 5.79 -5.28 -23.97
N PRO A 266 6.62 -5.67 -22.98
CA PRO A 266 6.39 -5.67 -21.55
C PRO A 266 6.64 -4.26 -20.95
N LEU A 267 5.76 -3.81 -20.04
CA LEU A 267 5.76 -2.42 -19.54
C LEU A 267 7.10 -1.98 -18.93
N LYS A 268 7.80 -2.87 -18.22
CA LYS A 268 9.09 -2.57 -17.59
C LYS A 268 10.17 -2.09 -18.54
N MET A 269 10.13 -2.52 -19.81
CA MET A 269 11.08 -2.07 -20.82
C MET A 269 10.82 -0.65 -21.33
N HIS A 270 9.69 -0.08 -20.97
CA HIS A 270 9.24 1.24 -21.43
C HIS A 270 9.12 2.26 -20.29
N GLU A 271 9.63 1.94 -19.09
CA GLU A 271 9.61 2.86 -17.95
C GLU A 271 10.48 4.11 -18.20
N ASP A 272 9.92 5.27 -17.93
CA ASP A 272 10.59 6.57 -17.86
C ASP A 272 10.79 6.97 -16.41
N PHE A 273 11.96 6.69 -15.86
CA PHE A 273 12.28 6.96 -14.46
C PHE A 273 12.37 8.44 -14.10
N ALA A 274 12.44 9.33 -15.10
CA ALA A 274 12.48 10.78 -14.87
C ALA A 274 11.10 11.36 -14.47
N SER A 275 10.04 10.57 -14.62
CA SER A 275 8.68 11.04 -14.40
C SER A 275 7.87 10.00 -13.63
N PHE A 276 7.20 10.44 -12.56
CA PHE A 276 6.37 9.58 -11.74
C PHE A 276 5.26 10.38 -11.04
N LYS A 277 4.23 9.70 -10.57
CA LYS A 277 3.24 10.19 -9.61
C LYS A 277 3.54 9.58 -8.24
N LEU A 278 3.28 10.33 -7.16
CA LEU A 278 3.48 9.85 -5.80
C LEU A 278 2.14 9.93 -5.04
N PHE A 279 1.69 8.77 -4.57
CA PHE A 279 0.47 8.60 -3.82
C PHE A 279 0.79 8.23 -2.37
N LEU A 280 -0.14 8.39 -1.45
CA LEU A 280 -0.04 7.81 -0.12
C LEU A 280 -0.38 6.31 -0.15
N SER A 281 0.02 5.58 0.87
CA SER A 281 -0.38 4.17 1.01
C SER A 281 -1.85 4.01 1.37
N ASP A 282 -2.50 5.06 1.90
CA ASP A 282 -3.87 4.98 2.41
C ASP A 282 -4.70 6.23 2.09
N VAL A 283 -5.93 6.00 1.58
CA VAL A 283 -6.86 7.07 1.19
C VAL A 283 -7.43 7.84 2.38
N GLY A 284 -7.67 7.16 3.52
CA GLY A 284 -8.15 7.80 4.75
C GLY A 284 -7.11 8.73 5.35
N LEU A 285 -5.83 8.35 5.30
CA LEU A 285 -4.73 9.22 5.71
C LEU A 285 -4.59 10.43 4.76
N LEU A 286 -4.76 10.25 3.44
CA LEU A 286 -4.78 11.36 2.48
C LEU A 286 -5.91 12.33 2.81
N ARG A 287 -7.12 11.83 3.11
CA ARG A 287 -8.25 12.65 3.52
C ARG A 287 -7.91 13.51 4.75
N THR A 288 -7.31 12.87 5.76
CA THR A 288 -6.94 13.55 7.01
C THR A 288 -5.85 14.60 6.77
N MET A 289 -4.83 14.31 5.98
CA MET A 289 -3.78 15.27 5.60
C MET A 289 -4.35 16.46 4.81
N ALA A 290 -5.33 16.20 3.93
CA ALA A 290 -5.99 17.24 3.14
C ALA A 290 -7.01 18.07 3.95
N GLY A 291 -7.29 17.69 5.20
CA GLY A 291 -8.26 18.41 6.05
C GLY A 291 -9.72 18.29 5.59
N ILE A 292 -10.07 17.23 4.84
CA ILE A 292 -11.42 17.08 4.31
C ILE A 292 -12.35 16.53 5.38
N ASN A 293 -13.44 17.25 5.64
CA ASN A 293 -14.45 16.85 6.61
C ASN A 293 -15.23 15.61 6.11
N PRO A 294 -15.34 14.53 6.91
CA PRO A 294 -16.13 13.34 6.59
C PRO A 294 -17.55 13.63 6.11
N ALA A 295 -18.22 14.61 6.72
CA ALA A 295 -19.59 14.99 6.37
C ALA A 295 -19.73 15.48 4.91
N MET A 296 -18.67 16.00 4.31
CA MET A 296 -18.70 16.41 2.90
C MET A 296 -18.79 15.20 1.99
N ILE A 297 -18.08 14.13 2.29
CA ILE A 297 -18.11 12.87 1.52
C ILE A 297 -19.46 12.18 1.67
N LEU A 298 -20.04 12.15 2.87
CA LEU A 298 -21.31 11.47 3.13
C LEU A 298 -22.52 12.19 2.52
N ARG A 299 -22.50 13.53 2.51
CA ARG A 299 -23.66 14.34 2.07
C ARG A 299 -23.76 14.52 0.56
N GLN A 300 -22.64 14.33 -0.17
CA GLN A 300 -22.62 14.58 -1.61
C GLN A 300 -23.08 13.34 -2.39
N ASN A 301 -23.95 13.55 -3.39
CA ASN A 301 -24.29 12.52 -4.36
C ASN A 301 -23.10 12.21 -5.31
N ASP A 302 -22.15 13.15 -5.43
CA ASP A 302 -20.88 12.96 -6.12
C ASP A 302 -19.77 12.79 -5.08
N ILE A 303 -19.37 11.55 -4.85
CA ILE A 303 -18.40 11.14 -3.82
C ILE A 303 -17.05 11.86 -3.97
N PHE A 304 -16.71 12.26 -5.19
CA PHE A 304 -15.38 12.75 -5.54
C PHE A 304 -15.34 14.21 -5.95
N ALA A 305 -16.48 14.93 -5.92
CA ALA A 305 -16.57 16.32 -6.41
C ALA A 305 -15.60 17.28 -5.73
N THR A 306 -15.32 17.05 -4.43
CA THR A 306 -14.52 17.96 -3.60
C THR A 306 -13.02 17.95 -3.96
N ALA A 307 -12.49 16.85 -4.50
CA ALA A 307 -11.05 16.65 -4.68
C ALA A 307 -10.62 16.37 -6.12
N LYS A 308 -11.40 16.80 -7.12
CA LYS A 308 -11.04 16.81 -8.56
C LYS A 308 -10.43 15.50 -9.10
N GLY A 309 -10.91 14.36 -8.66
CA GLY A 309 -10.40 13.04 -9.08
C GLY A 309 -9.18 12.52 -8.30
N ALA A 310 -8.52 13.34 -7.47
CA ALA A 310 -7.35 12.91 -6.71
C ALA A 310 -7.65 11.70 -5.80
N PHE A 311 -8.80 11.70 -5.14
CA PHE A 311 -9.21 10.61 -4.26
C PHE A 311 -9.57 9.34 -5.01
N ALA A 312 -10.18 9.44 -6.18
CA ALA A 312 -10.49 8.28 -7.01
C ALA A 312 -9.20 7.60 -7.49
N GLU A 313 -8.25 8.38 -8.00
CA GLU A 313 -6.94 7.84 -8.42
C GLU A 313 -6.13 7.30 -7.24
N GLN A 314 -6.14 8.00 -6.09
CA GLN A 314 -5.51 7.51 -4.86
C GLN A 314 -6.09 6.15 -4.45
N TYR A 315 -7.41 6.01 -4.46
CA TYR A 315 -8.10 4.76 -4.14
C TYR A 315 -7.70 3.65 -5.12
N VAL A 316 -7.78 3.91 -6.43
CA VAL A 316 -7.39 2.93 -7.45
C VAL A 316 -5.93 2.54 -7.30
N CYS A 317 -5.02 3.51 -7.09
CA CYS A 317 -3.60 3.24 -6.86
C CYS A 317 -3.37 2.31 -5.65
N GLN A 318 -4.05 2.57 -4.54
CA GLN A 318 -3.98 1.77 -3.32
C GLN A 318 -4.47 0.33 -3.56
N GLN A 319 -5.62 0.17 -4.25
CA GLN A 319 -6.16 -1.16 -4.53
C GLN A 319 -5.29 -1.96 -5.52
N LEU A 320 -4.67 -1.30 -6.51
CA LEU A 320 -3.71 -1.93 -7.42
C LEU A 320 -2.45 -2.39 -6.65
N ALA A 321 -1.93 -1.54 -5.77
CA ALA A 321 -0.77 -1.87 -4.94
C ALA A 321 -1.03 -3.06 -4.02
N ALA A 322 -2.22 -3.12 -3.38
CA ALA A 322 -2.61 -4.23 -2.50
C ALA A 322 -2.70 -5.58 -3.24
N GLN A 323 -2.94 -5.55 -4.55
CA GLN A 323 -2.91 -6.73 -5.42
C GLN A 323 -1.51 -7.00 -6.01
N GLU A 324 -0.49 -6.26 -5.59
CA GLU A 324 0.88 -6.33 -6.12
C GLU A 324 0.97 -6.08 -7.64
N ILE A 325 -0.01 -5.37 -8.21
CA ILE A 325 -0.02 -4.96 -9.62
C ILE A 325 0.93 -3.77 -9.79
N GLY A 326 1.81 -3.83 -10.79
CA GLY A 326 2.78 -2.78 -11.09
C GLY A 326 2.10 -1.44 -11.39
N LEU A 327 2.55 -0.37 -10.72
CA LEU A 327 1.97 0.95 -10.82
C LEU A 327 2.63 1.75 -11.95
N HIS A 328 1.95 1.85 -13.08
CA HIS A 328 2.40 2.63 -14.23
C HIS A 328 1.30 3.56 -14.72
N TYR A 329 1.69 4.68 -15.32
CA TYR A 329 0.81 5.56 -16.06
C TYR A 329 1.45 5.99 -17.38
N TRP A 330 0.66 6.53 -18.29
CA TRP A 330 1.21 7.10 -19.51
C TRP A 330 0.71 8.53 -19.71
N SER A 331 1.57 9.42 -20.15
CA SER A 331 1.22 10.74 -20.61
C SER A 331 2.01 11.13 -21.85
N ALA A 332 1.36 11.84 -22.76
CA ALA A 332 2.04 12.45 -23.90
C ALA A 332 3.07 13.49 -23.42
N ASP A 333 4.16 13.70 -24.17
CA ASP A 333 5.24 14.61 -23.77
C ASP A 333 4.74 16.06 -23.60
N ASN A 334 3.76 16.48 -24.38
CA ASN A 334 3.10 17.78 -24.27
C ASN A 334 1.92 17.80 -23.26
N SER A 335 1.74 16.75 -22.49
CA SER A 335 0.64 16.57 -21.53
C SER A 335 -0.78 16.73 -22.12
N SER A 336 -0.93 16.58 -23.44
CA SER A 336 -2.23 16.71 -24.12
C SER A 336 -3.14 15.49 -23.97
N ALA A 337 -2.57 14.35 -23.57
CA ALA A 337 -3.29 13.10 -23.32
C ALA A 337 -2.60 12.32 -22.21
N GLU A 338 -3.41 11.67 -21.37
CA GLU A 338 -2.95 10.88 -20.24
C GLU A 338 -3.82 9.62 -20.08
N LEU A 339 -3.23 8.55 -19.61
CA LEU A 339 -3.87 7.35 -19.07
C LEU A 339 -3.52 7.28 -17.59
N ASP A 340 -4.52 7.29 -16.72
CA ASP A 340 -4.32 7.39 -15.27
C ASP A 340 -3.49 6.24 -14.74
N PHE A 341 -3.77 5.01 -15.23
CA PHE A 341 -2.93 3.83 -14.99
C PHE A 341 -2.83 2.99 -16.25
N VAL A 342 -1.79 2.17 -16.30
CA VAL A 342 -1.56 1.16 -17.34
C VAL A 342 -1.10 -0.11 -16.65
N VAL A 343 -1.81 -1.21 -16.85
CA VAL A 343 -1.48 -2.50 -16.24
C VAL A 343 -1.14 -3.53 -17.29
N GLN A 344 -0.33 -4.50 -16.90
CA GLN A 344 0.09 -5.60 -17.75
C GLN A 344 -0.68 -6.86 -17.38
N GLY A 345 -1.42 -7.42 -18.34
CA GLY A 345 -1.95 -8.77 -18.27
C GLY A 345 -0.93 -9.81 -18.73
N ALA A 346 -1.37 -11.03 -18.93
CA ALA A 346 -0.51 -12.15 -19.35
C ALA A 346 0.19 -11.87 -20.69
N ASP A 347 -0.53 -11.33 -21.67
CA ASP A 347 -0.06 -11.09 -23.03
C ASP A 347 -0.53 -9.75 -23.63
N GLU A 348 -1.17 -8.91 -22.82
CA GLU A 348 -1.70 -7.63 -23.25
C GLU A 348 -1.40 -6.48 -22.28
N VAL A 349 -1.60 -5.26 -22.77
CA VAL A 349 -1.54 -4.02 -21.99
C VAL A 349 -2.94 -3.43 -21.90
N ILE A 350 -3.38 -3.13 -20.68
CA ILE A 350 -4.72 -2.61 -20.41
C ILE A 350 -4.60 -1.19 -19.85
N PRO A 351 -5.01 -0.18 -20.63
CA PRO A 351 -5.10 1.19 -20.12
C PRO A 351 -6.32 1.33 -19.20
N ILE A 352 -6.13 2.08 -18.13
CA ILE A 352 -7.14 2.38 -17.13
C ILE A 352 -7.34 3.89 -17.06
N GLU A 353 -8.59 4.30 -17.16
CA GLU A 353 -9.05 5.66 -16.88
C GLU A 353 -9.87 5.67 -15.61
N VAL A 354 -9.67 6.68 -14.76
CA VAL A 354 -10.39 6.83 -13.49
C VAL A 354 -11.26 8.08 -13.57
N LYS A 355 -12.56 7.92 -13.39
CA LYS A 355 -13.53 9.01 -13.35
C LYS A 355 -14.11 9.15 -11.96
N SER A 356 -14.10 10.39 -11.47
CA SER A 356 -14.67 10.74 -10.17
C SER A 356 -16.14 11.14 -10.23
N GLY A 357 -16.68 11.43 -11.41
CA GLY A 357 -18.04 11.90 -11.61
C GLY A 357 -18.83 11.06 -12.61
N LEU A 358 -20.09 11.45 -12.82
CA LEU A 358 -21.03 10.76 -13.70
C LEU A 358 -20.76 11.02 -15.20
N ASN A 359 -19.92 12.01 -15.53
CA ASN A 359 -19.58 12.30 -16.91
C ASN A 359 -18.48 11.37 -17.43
N LEU A 360 -18.86 10.40 -18.23
CA LEU A 360 -17.99 9.37 -18.80
C LEU A 360 -17.29 9.78 -20.10
N GLN A 361 -17.21 11.07 -20.43
CA GLN A 361 -16.43 11.48 -21.60
C GLN A 361 -14.95 11.10 -21.42
N ALA A 362 -14.48 10.12 -22.18
CA ALA A 362 -13.10 9.61 -22.15
C ALA A 362 -12.46 9.77 -23.54
N LYS A 363 -12.30 11.03 -23.99
CA LYS A 363 -11.68 11.33 -25.28
C LYS A 363 -10.24 10.80 -25.33
N SER A 364 -9.48 10.97 -24.25
CA SER A 364 -8.10 10.50 -24.11
C SER A 364 -8.01 8.98 -24.20
N LEU A 365 -8.86 8.25 -23.46
CA LEU A 365 -8.87 6.78 -23.49
C LEU A 365 -9.23 6.24 -24.87
N LYS A 366 -10.29 6.76 -25.52
CA LYS A 366 -10.69 6.36 -26.87
C LYS A 366 -9.57 6.65 -27.91
N ALA A 367 -8.92 7.79 -27.79
CA ALA A 367 -7.80 8.16 -28.66
C ALA A 367 -6.59 7.23 -28.43
N ALA A 368 -6.28 6.88 -27.17
CA ALA A 368 -5.20 5.95 -26.83
C ALA A 368 -5.48 4.53 -27.33
N VAL A 369 -6.71 4.01 -27.16
CA VAL A 369 -7.14 2.71 -27.69
C VAL A 369 -6.89 2.64 -29.20
N LYS A 370 -7.27 3.69 -29.93
CA LYS A 370 -7.04 3.75 -31.38
C LYS A 370 -5.55 3.88 -31.73
N ARG A 371 -4.81 4.74 -31.02
CA ARG A 371 -3.39 5.06 -31.31
C ARG A 371 -2.47 3.87 -31.06
N PHE A 372 -2.66 3.15 -29.95
CA PHE A 372 -1.79 2.06 -29.53
C PHE A 372 -2.34 0.68 -29.88
N GLY A 373 -3.56 0.59 -30.39
CA GLY A 373 -4.16 -0.67 -30.82
C GLY A 373 -4.59 -1.58 -29.67
N PHE A 374 -4.91 -1.00 -28.48
CA PHE A 374 -5.36 -1.82 -27.37
C PHE A 374 -6.62 -2.63 -27.69
N GLU A 375 -6.63 -3.89 -27.30
CA GLU A 375 -7.77 -4.79 -27.51
C GLU A 375 -8.92 -4.50 -26.56
N ARG A 376 -8.59 -4.10 -25.33
CA ARG A 376 -9.54 -3.66 -24.32
C ARG A 376 -8.99 -2.51 -23.49
N ALA A 377 -9.88 -1.79 -22.83
CA ALA A 377 -9.56 -0.73 -21.89
C ALA A 377 -10.57 -0.76 -20.74
N ILE A 378 -10.18 -0.30 -19.58
CA ILE A 378 -11.07 -0.24 -18.42
C ILE A 378 -11.25 1.22 -18.00
N ARG A 379 -12.50 1.58 -17.69
CA ARG A 379 -12.81 2.87 -17.08
C ARG A 379 -13.51 2.64 -15.75
N PHE A 380 -12.83 2.98 -14.66
CA PHE A 380 -13.42 2.97 -13.33
C PHE A 380 -14.18 4.27 -13.05
N SER A 381 -15.40 4.16 -12.56
CA SER A 381 -16.28 5.30 -12.27
C SER A 381 -17.25 4.98 -11.11
N PRO A 382 -18.02 5.97 -10.60
CA PRO A 382 -19.10 5.69 -9.67
C PRO A 382 -20.33 5.00 -10.28
N LEU A 383 -20.34 4.69 -11.56
CA LEU A 383 -21.48 4.10 -12.26
C LEU A 383 -21.44 2.57 -12.26
N PRO A 384 -22.60 1.89 -12.40
CA PRO A 384 -22.65 0.43 -12.48
C PRO A 384 -21.93 -0.10 -13.73
N PRO A 385 -21.61 -1.40 -13.77
CA PRO A 385 -20.90 -2.02 -14.89
C PRO A 385 -21.62 -1.82 -16.23
N LYS A 386 -20.86 -1.50 -17.27
CA LYS A 386 -21.37 -1.38 -18.64
C LYS A 386 -20.25 -1.60 -19.66
N ARG A 387 -20.57 -2.12 -20.84
CA ARG A 387 -19.61 -2.27 -21.94
C ARG A 387 -19.91 -1.27 -23.06
N ASP A 388 -18.88 -0.53 -23.49
CA ASP A 388 -18.92 0.40 -24.62
C ASP A 388 -17.82 0.02 -25.63
N GLY A 389 -18.09 -0.93 -26.52
CA GLY A 389 -17.13 -1.47 -27.48
C GLY A 389 -15.94 -2.15 -26.79
N LYS A 390 -14.73 -1.62 -27.00
CA LYS A 390 -13.50 -2.08 -26.34
C LYS A 390 -13.33 -1.56 -24.91
N ILE A 391 -14.15 -0.62 -24.47
CA ILE A 391 -14.09 -0.04 -23.12
C ILE A 391 -15.07 -0.80 -22.22
N LEU A 392 -14.54 -1.31 -21.12
CA LEU A 392 -15.32 -1.89 -20.02
C LEU A 392 -15.44 -0.82 -18.92
N ASP A 393 -16.66 -0.33 -18.73
CA ASP A 393 -17.00 0.54 -17.59
C ASP A 393 -17.23 -0.34 -16.37
N MET A 394 -16.48 -0.08 -15.32
CA MET A 394 -16.57 -0.79 -14.07
C MET A 394 -16.73 0.19 -12.91
N PRO A 395 -17.51 -0.16 -11.88
CA PRO A 395 -17.57 0.67 -10.69
C PRO A 395 -16.21 0.70 -9.98
N LEU A 396 -15.91 1.81 -9.32
CA LEU A 396 -14.63 1.99 -8.60
C LEU A 396 -14.35 0.85 -7.61
N TYR A 397 -15.36 0.34 -6.92
CA TYR A 397 -15.19 -0.76 -5.98
C TYR A 397 -14.77 -2.08 -6.62
N ALA A 398 -14.89 -2.20 -7.95
CA ALA A 398 -14.48 -3.41 -8.68
C ALA A 398 -12.99 -3.44 -9.07
N VAL A 399 -12.17 -2.50 -8.62
CA VAL A 399 -10.71 -2.52 -8.91
C VAL A 399 -10.06 -3.80 -8.43
N GLU A 400 -10.51 -4.36 -7.31
CA GLU A 400 -9.95 -5.61 -6.78
C GLU A 400 -10.35 -6.87 -7.57
N SER A 401 -11.34 -6.77 -8.45
CA SER A 401 -11.67 -7.84 -9.41
C SER A 401 -10.71 -7.86 -10.61
N LEU A 402 -9.83 -6.87 -10.73
CA LEU A 402 -8.96 -6.70 -11.91
C LEU A 402 -8.07 -7.92 -12.14
N GLY A 403 -7.53 -8.52 -11.08
CA GLY A 403 -6.70 -9.73 -11.17
C GLY A 403 -7.37 -10.92 -11.86
N ARG A 404 -8.71 -11.00 -11.80
CA ARG A 404 -9.48 -12.02 -12.58
C ARG A 404 -9.76 -11.59 -14.02
N MET A 405 -9.62 -10.31 -14.31
CA MET A 405 -9.84 -9.74 -15.64
C MET A 405 -8.55 -9.70 -16.47
N LEU A 406 -7.37 -9.75 -15.81
CA LEU A 406 -6.04 -9.83 -16.41
C LEU A 406 -5.70 -11.24 -16.84
#